data_1a6e9087ef9c7ca02699914e80748324
#
_entry.id   1a6e9087ef9c7ca02699914e80748324
#
_cell.length_a   1.000
_cell.length_b   1.000
_cell.length_c   1.000
_cell.angle_alpha   90.00
_cell.angle_beta   90.00
_cell.angle_gamma   90.00
#
_symmetry.space_group_name_H-M   'P 1'
#
loop_
_entity.id
_entity.type
_entity.pdbx_description
1 polymer ?
#
loop_
_entity_poly.entity_id
_entity_poly.type
_entity_poly.pdbx_seq_one_letter_code
_entity_poly.pdbx_strand_id
1 'polypeptide(L)'
;MLKVFITGASSGIGNALAKHYAAQGATLGLVARRGDHLQTLARSLEGSGPERISCYPLDVSDAEALHAAAEDFIKRHGAPDIVIANAGVSSGTLTECAEDLAVIRRIFEINVFGMAATFSPFIAAMRQAAETGCGGRLVGIASVAGIRGLPGAEAYSASKSAVITYLESLRLEMRSSGIKVLTIAPGYIATPMTAINPYRMPFLLQPDEAALRFARAIERGCSYTVIPWQMGVVAKLLRVLPNWLYDRLFANAPRKPKVL
;
A
#
# COMPACT_ATOMS: atom_id res chain seq x y z
N MET A 1 -22.67 -3.21 -6.73
CA MET A 1 -22.03 -3.52 -5.42
C MET A 1 -20.55 -3.35 -5.61
N LEU A 2 -19.86 -2.66 -4.68
CA LEU A 2 -18.44 -2.34 -4.78
C LEU A 2 -17.59 -3.62 -4.62
N LYS A 3 -16.58 -3.81 -5.48
CA LYS A 3 -15.64 -4.93 -5.47
C LYS A 3 -14.23 -4.41 -5.23
N VAL A 4 -13.59 -4.86 -4.16
CA VAL A 4 -12.30 -4.32 -3.71
C VAL A 4 -11.30 -5.46 -3.51
N PHE A 5 -10.14 -5.37 -4.14
CA PHE A 5 -9.03 -6.31 -3.96
C PHE A 5 -7.91 -5.63 -3.17
N ILE A 6 -7.47 -6.24 -2.05
CA ILE A 6 -6.55 -5.61 -1.10
C ILE A 6 -5.38 -6.55 -0.79
N THR A 7 -4.15 -6.12 -1.05
CA THR A 7 -2.96 -6.84 -0.61
C THR A 7 -2.47 -6.35 0.75
N GLY A 8 -1.85 -7.24 1.54
CA GLY A 8 -1.42 -6.93 2.90
C GLY A 8 -2.59 -6.79 3.90
N ALA A 9 -3.68 -7.53 3.67
CA ALA A 9 -4.93 -7.40 4.43
C ALA A 9 -4.87 -7.97 5.87
N SER A 10 -3.86 -8.77 6.22
CA SER A 10 -3.83 -9.48 7.51
C SER A 10 -3.54 -8.60 8.74
N SER A 11 -3.13 -7.35 8.57
CA SER A 11 -2.81 -6.44 9.69
C SER A 11 -2.80 -4.97 9.27
N GLY A 12 -2.75 -4.06 10.25
CA GLY A 12 -2.54 -2.63 10.05
C GLY A 12 -3.54 -1.99 9.10
N ILE A 13 -3.04 -1.20 8.15
CA ILE A 13 -3.84 -0.41 7.20
C ILE A 13 -4.73 -1.31 6.33
N GLY A 14 -4.18 -2.42 5.80
CA GLY A 14 -4.94 -3.33 4.93
C GLY A 14 -6.11 -3.99 5.67
N ASN A 15 -5.91 -4.36 6.93
CA ASN A 15 -6.98 -4.91 7.79
C ASN A 15 -8.08 -3.87 8.05
N ALA A 16 -7.69 -2.64 8.38
CA ALA A 16 -8.65 -1.56 8.63
C ALA A 16 -9.43 -1.18 7.36
N LEU A 17 -8.78 -1.18 6.19
CA LEU A 17 -9.46 -0.97 4.90
C LEU A 17 -10.44 -2.11 4.58
N ALA A 18 -10.05 -3.37 4.81
CA ALA A 18 -10.94 -4.52 4.63
C ALA A 18 -12.20 -4.40 5.49
N LYS A 19 -12.05 -4.05 6.77
CA LYS A 19 -13.18 -3.78 7.68
C LYS A 19 -14.05 -2.63 7.19
N HIS A 20 -13.44 -1.53 6.77
CA HIS A 20 -14.16 -0.37 6.27
C HIS A 20 -15.03 -0.69 5.05
N TYR A 21 -14.48 -1.39 4.07
CA TYR A 21 -15.22 -1.76 2.85
C TYR A 21 -16.25 -2.88 3.10
N ALA A 22 -15.95 -3.84 3.99
CA ALA A 22 -16.92 -4.84 4.40
C ALA A 22 -18.16 -4.21 5.03
N ALA A 23 -17.99 -3.22 5.92
CA ALA A 23 -19.09 -2.47 6.53
C ALA A 23 -19.96 -1.72 5.50
N GLN A 24 -19.44 -1.45 4.31
CA GLN A 24 -20.19 -0.89 3.18
C GLN A 24 -20.83 -1.95 2.27
N GLY A 25 -20.74 -3.22 2.63
CA GLY A 25 -21.29 -4.33 1.85
C GLY A 25 -20.48 -4.67 0.60
N ALA A 26 -19.19 -4.31 0.54
CA ALA A 26 -18.34 -4.61 -0.61
C ALA A 26 -18.00 -6.10 -0.71
N THR A 27 -17.78 -6.57 -1.94
CA THR A 27 -17.13 -7.84 -2.22
C THR A 27 -15.61 -7.68 -2.10
N LEU A 28 -14.94 -8.55 -1.36
CA LEU A 28 -13.53 -8.40 -1.01
C LEU A 28 -12.66 -9.55 -1.52
N GLY A 29 -11.55 -9.22 -2.16
CA GLY A 29 -10.41 -10.10 -2.37
C GLY A 29 -9.30 -9.71 -1.40
N LEU A 30 -8.95 -10.59 -0.46
CA LEU A 30 -7.99 -10.31 0.60
C LEU A 30 -6.74 -11.16 0.43
N VAL A 31 -5.59 -10.50 0.28
CA VAL A 31 -4.29 -11.16 0.07
C VAL A 31 -3.36 -10.91 1.25
N ALA A 32 -2.77 -11.95 1.80
CA ALA A 32 -1.63 -11.88 2.73
C ALA A 32 -0.98 -13.25 2.87
N ARG A 33 0.27 -13.28 3.36
CA ARG A 33 1.02 -14.54 3.58
C ARG A 33 0.41 -15.42 4.68
N ARG A 34 -0.14 -14.81 5.74
CA ARG A 34 -0.70 -15.52 6.89
C ARG A 34 -2.16 -15.87 6.63
N GLY A 35 -2.41 -17.09 6.16
CA GLY A 35 -3.75 -17.56 5.82
C GLY A 35 -4.71 -17.62 7.02
N ASP A 36 -4.22 -18.03 8.19
CA ASP A 36 -4.96 -18.07 9.46
C ASP A 36 -5.48 -16.68 9.88
N HIS A 37 -4.65 -15.64 9.74
CA HIS A 37 -5.06 -14.26 9.99
C HIS A 37 -6.10 -13.76 8.98
N LEU A 38 -5.98 -14.16 7.70
CA LEU A 38 -6.99 -13.81 6.69
C LEU A 38 -8.33 -14.47 6.99
N GLN A 39 -8.32 -15.76 7.35
CA GLN A 39 -9.54 -16.47 7.71
C GLN A 39 -10.19 -15.90 8.97
N THR A 40 -9.39 -15.55 9.98
CA THR A 40 -9.89 -14.88 11.18
C THR A 40 -10.52 -13.53 10.85
N LEU A 41 -9.86 -12.73 9.99
CA LEU A 41 -10.45 -11.49 9.51
C LEU A 41 -11.75 -11.75 8.76
N ALA A 42 -11.77 -12.66 7.79
CA ALA A 42 -12.97 -12.97 7.01
C ALA A 42 -14.15 -13.36 7.91
N ARG A 43 -13.96 -14.25 8.88
CA ARG A 43 -14.99 -14.60 9.86
C ARG A 43 -15.49 -13.39 10.66
N SER A 44 -14.62 -12.48 11.04
CA SER A 44 -15.02 -11.25 11.75
C SER A 44 -15.86 -10.28 10.90
N LEU A 45 -15.87 -10.48 9.58
CA LEU A 45 -16.60 -9.68 8.59
C LEU A 45 -17.85 -10.38 8.03
N GLU A 46 -18.20 -11.57 8.53
CA GLU A 46 -19.28 -12.44 8.02
C GLU A 46 -20.69 -11.82 8.07
N GLY A 47 -20.89 -10.72 8.78
CA GLY A 47 -22.11 -9.91 8.64
C GLY A 47 -22.36 -9.38 7.22
N SER A 48 -21.34 -9.47 6.34
CA SER A 48 -21.41 -9.08 4.92
C SER A 48 -21.83 -10.25 3.99
N GLY A 49 -21.98 -11.48 4.50
CA GLY A 49 -22.22 -12.72 3.76
C GLY A 49 -20.90 -13.42 3.32
N PRO A 50 -20.73 -14.71 3.64
CA PRO A 50 -19.48 -15.46 3.40
C PRO A 50 -19.08 -15.54 1.92
N GLU A 51 -20.05 -15.47 1.01
CA GLU A 51 -19.81 -15.53 -0.45
C GLU A 51 -19.11 -14.27 -1.02
N ARG A 52 -19.03 -13.19 -0.22
CA ARG A 52 -18.45 -11.91 -0.66
C ARG A 52 -16.98 -11.75 -0.33
N ILE A 53 -16.36 -12.66 0.41
CA ILE A 53 -14.99 -12.54 0.85
C ILE A 53 -14.17 -13.72 0.31
N SER A 54 -13.22 -13.41 -0.56
CA SER A 54 -12.25 -14.35 -1.08
C SER A 54 -10.89 -14.12 -0.42
N CYS A 55 -10.32 -15.14 0.21
CA CYS A 55 -9.02 -15.10 0.87
C CYS A 55 -7.97 -15.80 0.01
N TYR A 56 -6.85 -15.11 -0.25
CA TYR A 56 -5.74 -15.61 -1.04
C TYR A 56 -4.45 -15.59 -0.19
N PRO A 57 -4.11 -16.72 0.46
CA PRO A 57 -2.89 -16.84 1.27
C PRO A 57 -1.67 -17.01 0.36
N LEU A 58 -1.02 -15.88 0.00
CA LEU A 58 0.16 -15.85 -0.85
C LEU A 58 1.10 -14.70 -0.51
N ASP A 59 2.32 -14.76 -1.01
CA ASP A 59 3.28 -13.64 -0.98
C ASP A 59 3.16 -12.81 -2.25
N VAL A 60 3.09 -11.49 -2.13
CA VAL A 60 2.98 -10.57 -3.29
C VAL A 60 4.23 -10.55 -4.18
N SER A 61 5.35 -11.11 -3.73
CA SER A 61 6.53 -11.31 -4.58
C SER A 61 6.41 -12.51 -5.52
N ASP A 62 5.41 -13.37 -5.32
CA ASP A 62 5.04 -14.44 -6.24
C ASP A 62 4.01 -13.91 -7.24
N ALA A 63 4.51 -13.49 -8.40
CA ALA A 63 3.68 -12.89 -9.44
C ALA A 63 2.70 -13.89 -10.06
N GLU A 64 3.07 -15.18 -10.14
CA GLU A 64 2.21 -16.24 -10.70
C GLU A 64 1.03 -16.52 -9.75
N ALA A 65 1.30 -16.64 -8.45
CA ALA A 65 0.26 -16.81 -7.45
C ALA A 65 -0.68 -15.60 -7.39
N LEU A 66 -0.16 -14.36 -7.51
CA LEU A 66 -0.98 -13.16 -7.61
C LEU A 66 -1.85 -13.15 -8.87
N HIS A 67 -1.30 -13.56 -10.00
CA HIS A 67 -2.05 -13.64 -11.26
C HIS A 67 -3.21 -14.66 -11.14
N ALA A 68 -2.95 -15.85 -10.62
CA ALA A 68 -3.97 -16.86 -10.38
C ALA A 68 -5.08 -16.37 -9.41
N ALA A 69 -4.69 -15.68 -8.34
CA ALA A 69 -5.64 -15.08 -7.40
C ALA A 69 -6.52 -14.00 -8.05
N ALA A 70 -5.94 -13.18 -8.92
CA ALA A 70 -6.67 -12.16 -9.66
C ALA A 70 -7.66 -12.77 -10.68
N GLU A 71 -7.26 -13.81 -11.40
CA GLU A 71 -8.12 -14.54 -12.32
C GLU A 71 -9.30 -15.20 -11.58
N ASP A 72 -9.05 -15.85 -10.44
CA ASP A 72 -10.12 -16.44 -9.61
C ASP A 72 -11.08 -15.35 -9.14
N PHE A 73 -10.56 -14.21 -8.65
CA PHE A 73 -11.40 -13.09 -8.22
C PHE A 73 -12.26 -12.55 -9.36
N ILE A 74 -11.67 -12.33 -10.55
CA ILE A 74 -12.39 -11.83 -11.72
C ILE A 74 -13.45 -12.85 -12.18
N LYS A 75 -13.11 -14.12 -12.20
CA LYS A 75 -14.04 -15.22 -12.58
C LYS A 75 -15.26 -15.29 -11.64
N ARG A 76 -15.04 -15.13 -10.34
CA ARG A 76 -16.10 -15.23 -9.32
C ARG A 76 -16.94 -13.97 -9.20
N HIS A 77 -16.33 -12.79 -9.31
CA HIS A 77 -16.94 -11.53 -8.94
C HIS A 77 -16.96 -10.50 -10.07
N GLY A 78 -16.26 -10.76 -11.17
CA GLY A 78 -16.03 -9.76 -12.25
C GLY A 78 -14.89 -8.79 -11.92
N ALA A 79 -14.65 -7.84 -12.82
CA ALA A 79 -13.59 -6.84 -12.64
C ALA A 79 -13.76 -6.07 -11.33
N PRO A 80 -12.68 -5.84 -10.55
CA PRO A 80 -12.74 -5.03 -9.34
C PRO A 80 -12.96 -3.55 -9.67
N ASP A 81 -13.69 -2.85 -8.81
CA ASP A 81 -13.82 -1.40 -8.86
C ASP A 81 -12.59 -0.70 -8.26
N ILE A 82 -11.95 -1.36 -7.27
CA ILE A 82 -10.78 -0.84 -6.59
C ILE A 82 -9.76 -1.96 -6.36
N VAL A 83 -8.51 -1.73 -6.77
CA VAL A 83 -7.37 -2.60 -6.41
C VAL A 83 -6.43 -1.80 -5.54
N ILE A 84 -6.18 -2.26 -4.31
CA ILE A 84 -5.32 -1.59 -3.33
C ILE A 84 -4.04 -2.41 -3.11
N ALA A 85 -2.93 -1.97 -3.72
CA ALA A 85 -1.60 -2.49 -3.47
C ALA A 85 -1.04 -1.87 -2.18
N ASN A 86 -1.35 -2.52 -1.06
CA ASN A 86 -0.98 -2.07 0.28
C ASN A 86 0.12 -2.93 0.92
N ALA A 87 0.32 -4.17 0.47
CA ALA A 87 1.39 -5.01 0.99
C ALA A 87 2.74 -4.29 0.95
N GLY A 88 3.48 -4.39 2.05
CA GLY A 88 4.79 -3.76 2.14
C GLY A 88 5.50 -4.16 3.43
N VAL A 89 6.81 -4.04 3.40
CA VAL A 89 7.70 -4.31 4.53
C VAL A 89 8.67 -3.16 4.73
N SER A 90 9.19 -3.03 5.95
CA SER A 90 10.18 -2.03 6.28
C SER A 90 11.13 -2.58 7.35
N SER A 91 12.42 -2.45 7.11
CA SER A 91 13.50 -2.79 8.05
C SER A 91 14.54 -1.69 8.03
N GLY A 92 15.30 -1.57 9.12
CA GLY A 92 16.56 -0.86 9.08
C GLY A 92 17.55 -1.62 8.22
N THR A 93 18.32 -0.89 7.41
CA THR A 93 19.40 -1.42 6.57
C THR A 93 20.57 -0.45 6.55
N LEU A 94 21.77 -0.99 6.31
CA LEU A 94 23.00 -0.23 6.14
C LEU A 94 23.76 -0.82 4.95
N THR A 95 24.00 -0.02 3.92
CA THR A 95 24.69 -0.48 2.70
C THR A 95 26.11 -1.02 2.98
N GLU A 96 26.77 -0.59 4.04
CA GLU A 96 28.08 -1.10 4.49
C GLU A 96 28.03 -2.53 5.05
N CYS A 97 26.83 -3.04 5.42
CA CYS A 97 26.62 -4.39 5.92
C CYS A 97 26.24 -5.30 4.74
N ALA A 98 27.12 -6.23 4.37
CA ALA A 98 26.91 -7.13 3.23
C ALA A 98 25.64 -8.00 3.38
N GLU A 99 25.31 -8.40 4.60
CA GLU A 99 24.11 -9.17 4.95
C GLU A 99 22.82 -8.39 4.67
N ASP A 100 22.84 -7.06 4.73
CA ASP A 100 21.66 -6.22 4.47
C ASP A 100 21.29 -6.17 3.00
N LEU A 101 22.16 -6.60 2.07
CA LEU A 101 21.83 -6.65 0.64
C LEU A 101 20.65 -7.58 0.34
N ALA A 102 20.54 -8.70 1.03
CA ALA A 102 19.39 -9.60 0.91
C ALA A 102 18.10 -8.93 1.42
N VAL A 103 18.18 -8.19 2.51
CA VAL A 103 17.06 -7.42 3.08
C VAL A 103 16.64 -6.30 2.13
N ILE A 104 17.61 -5.57 1.55
CA ILE A 104 17.36 -4.52 0.54
C ILE A 104 16.59 -5.11 -0.63
N ARG A 105 17.09 -6.22 -1.21
CA ARG A 105 16.41 -6.92 -2.30
C ARG A 105 14.97 -7.28 -1.92
N ARG A 106 14.77 -7.88 -0.74
CA ARG A 106 13.46 -8.29 -0.28
C ARG A 106 12.48 -7.14 -0.13
N ILE A 107 12.94 -5.98 0.33
CA ILE A 107 12.13 -4.76 0.42
C ILE A 107 11.66 -4.31 -0.98
N PHE A 108 12.53 -4.34 -1.99
CA PHE A 108 12.17 -3.96 -3.36
C PHE A 108 11.22 -4.97 -4.01
N GLU A 109 11.47 -6.27 -3.81
CA GLU A 109 10.58 -7.34 -4.32
C GLU A 109 9.16 -7.18 -3.82
N ILE A 110 8.98 -6.90 -2.52
CA ILE A 110 7.64 -6.75 -1.94
C ILE A 110 7.04 -5.38 -2.25
N ASN A 111 7.78 -4.29 -1.99
CA ASN A 111 7.22 -2.94 -2.02
C ASN A 111 7.03 -2.41 -3.45
N VAL A 112 7.88 -2.80 -4.40
CA VAL A 112 7.90 -2.27 -5.77
C VAL A 112 7.35 -3.31 -6.75
N PHE A 113 8.01 -4.45 -6.90
CA PHE A 113 7.58 -5.49 -7.83
C PHE A 113 6.23 -6.09 -7.43
N GLY A 114 6.01 -6.36 -6.14
CA GLY A 114 4.73 -6.84 -5.63
C GLY A 114 3.57 -5.88 -5.88
N MET A 115 3.83 -4.56 -5.90
CA MET A 115 2.80 -3.58 -6.29
C MET A 115 2.47 -3.69 -7.78
N ALA A 116 3.47 -3.73 -8.65
CA ALA A 116 3.26 -3.88 -10.09
C ALA A 116 2.53 -5.20 -10.41
N ALA A 117 2.97 -6.31 -9.78
CA ALA A 117 2.34 -7.62 -9.91
C ALA A 117 0.88 -7.63 -9.38
N THR A 118 0.56 -6.82 -8.36
CA THR A 118 -0.81 -6.66 -7.87
C THR A 118 -1.72 -5.97 -8.90
N PHE A 119 -1.25 -4.99 -9.64
CA PHE A 119 -2.09 -4.25 -10.59
C PHE A 119 -2.22 -4.93 -11.95
N SER A 120 -1.12 -5.50 -12.45
CA SER A 120 -1.00 -6.02 -13.81
C SER A 120 -2.17 -6.91 -14.25
N PRO A 121 -2.59 -7.95 -13.50
CA PRO A 121 -3.61 -8.89 -13.97
C PRO A 121 -5.03 -8.28 -14.03
N PHE A 122 -5.27 -7.15 -13.36
CA PHE A 122 -6.61 -6.54 -13.35
C PHE A 122 -6.84 -5.52 -14.47
N ILE A 123 -5.78 -4.95 -15.05
CA ILE A 123 -5.89 -3.81 -15.97
C ILE A 123 -6.79 -4.13 -17.17
N ALA A 124 -6.64 -5.30 -17.78
CA ALA A 124 -7.44 -5.68 -18.96
C ALA A 124 -8.94 -5.75 -18.63
N ALA A 125 -9.30 -6.45 -17.54
CA ALA A 125 -10.70 -6.57 -17.12
C ALA A 125 -11.30 -5.22 -16.67
N MET A 126 -10.50 -4.37 -16.00
CA MET A 126 -10.94 -3.04 -15.58
C MET A 126 -11.13 -2.09 -16.77
N ARG A 127 -10.30 -2.18 -17.82
CA ARG A 127 -10.51 -1.43 -19.08
C ARG A 127 -11.81 -1.81 -19.74
N GLN A 128 -12.07 -3.11 -19.89
CA GLN A 128 -13.32 -3.61 -20.46
C GLN A 128 -14.55 -3.13 -19.67
N ALA A 129 -14.47 -3.16 -18.34
CA ALA A 129 -15.54 -2.63 -17.47
C ALA A 129 -15.72 -1.11 -17.63
N ALA A 130 -14.65 -0.36 -17.86
CA ALA A 130 -14.70 1.08 -18.05
C ALA A 130 -15.42 1.49 -19.33
N GLU A 131 -15.39 0.67 -20.39
CA GLU A 131 -16.15 0.89 -21.64
C GLU A 131 -17.67 0.90 -21.40
N THR A 132 -18.13 0.20 -20.34
CA THR A 132 -19.54 0.17 -19.92
C THR A 132 -19.89 1.22 -18.87
N GLY A 133 -19.00 2.19 -18.62
CA GLY A 133 -19.19 3.28 -17.66
C GLY A 133 -18.72 2.99 -16.24
N CYS A 134 -18.19 1.79 -15.98
CA CYS A 134 -17.69 1.38 -14.66
C CYS A 134 -16.17 1.56 -14.56
N GLY A 135 -15.69 2.81 -14.50
CA GLY A 135 -14.26 3.11 -14.35
C GLY A 135 -13.70 2.65 -12.99
N GLY A 136 -12.52 1.99 -13.03
CA GLY A 136 -11.87 1.44 -11.84
C GLY A 136 -10.82 2.37 -11.21
N ARG A 137 -10.28 1.94 -10.05
CA ARG A 137 -9.21 2.63 -9.33
C ARG A 137 -8.08 1.69 -8.97
N LEU A 138 -6.84 2.03 -9.34
CA LEU A 138 -5.62 1.40 -8.86
C LEU A 138 -5.03 2.29 -7.77
N VAL A 139 -4.88 1.78 -6.58
CA VAL A 139 -4.45 2.53 -5.39
C VAL A 139 -3.15 1.96 -4.87
N GLY A 140 -2.07 2.72 -4.94
CA GLY A 140 -0.78 2.34 -4.36
C GLY A 140 -0.53 3.01 -3.01
N ILE A 141 -0.17 2.22 -2.00
CA ILE A 141 0.21 2.73 -0.68
C ILE A 141 1.73 2.96 -0.66
N ALA A 142 2.10 4.24 -0.82
CA ALA A 142 3.47 4.73 -0.72
C ALA A 142 3.89 4.99 0.75
N SER A 143 4.59 6.08 1.01
CA SER A 143 4.94 6.60 2.35
C SER A 143 5.50 8.02 2.23
N VAL A 144 5.39 8.83 3.26
CA VAL A 144 6.16 10.08 3.38
C VAL A 144 7.68 9.83 3.38
N ALA A 145 8.13 8.65 3.78
CA ALA A 145 9.53 8.23 3.70
C ALA A 145 10.04 8.12 2.25
N GLY A 146 9.17 8.06 1.23
CA GLY A 146 9.54 8.11 -0.18
C GLY A 146 9.77 9.51 -0.71
N ILE A 147 9.50 10.57 0.05
CA ILE A 147 9.66 11.95 -0.38
C ILE A 147 11.10 12.43 -0.20
N ARG A 148 11.77 11.98 0.86
CA ARG A 148 13.19 12.20 1.12
C ARG A 148 13.79 11.00 1.84
N GLY A 149 15.08 10.67 1.56
CA GLY A 149 15.80 9.57 2.19
C GLY A 149 15.93 9.79 3.69
N LEU A 150 15.77 8.73 4.48
CA LEU A 150 15.89 8.74 5.94
C LEU A 150 17.09 7.89 6.36
N PRO A 151 17.93 8.36 7.30
CA PRO A 151 19.09 7.60 7.79
C PRO A 151 18.69 6.23 8.36
N GLY A 152 19.44 5.17 7.99
CA GLY A 152 19.18 3.80 8.44
C GLY A 152 17.87 3.20 7.95
N ALA A 153 17.29 3.75 6.88
CA ALA A 153 16.10 3.25 6.22
C ALA A 153 16.18 3.49 4.70
N GLU A 154 17.41 3.48 4.14
CA GLU A 154 17.68 3.81 2.76
C GLU A 154 16.91 2.92 1.78
N ALA A 155 16.87 1.61 2.01
CA ALA A 155 16.14 0.67 1.17
C ALA A 155 14.62 0.93 1.19
N TYR A 156 14.07 1.17 2.38
CA TYR A 156 12.65 1.49 2.51
C TYR A 156 12.31 2.83 1.84
N SER A 157 13.08 3.87 2.11
CA SER A 157 12.90 5.19 1.51
C SER A 157 13.02 5.12 -0.02
N ALA A 158 14.03 4.44 -0.54
CA ALA A 158 14.23 4.26 -1.98
C ALA A 158 13.07 3.47 -2.60
N SER A 159 12.60 2.38 -1.98
CA SER A 159 11.47 1.60 -2.47
C SER A 159 10.18 2.43 -2.53
N LYS A 160 9.91 3.27 -1.51
CA LYS A 160 8.72 4.12 -1.48
C LYS A 160 8.82 5.31 -2.43
N SER A 161 10.02 5.81 -2.71
CA SER A 161 10.27 6.79 -3.78
C SER A 161 10.02 6.18 -5.17
N ALA A 162 10.53 4.97 -5.42
CA ALA A 162 10.27 4.22 -6.64
C ALA A 162 8.76 4.01 -6.87
N VAL A 163 8.01 3.64 -5.82
CA VAL A 163 6.55 3.48 -5.86
C VAL A 163 5.85 4.80 -6.24
N ILE A 164 6.24 5.94 -5.68
CA ILE A 164 5.65 7.24 -6.02
C ILE A 164 5.83 7.52 -7.51
N THR A 165 7.06 7.37 -8.02
CA THR A 165 7.38 7.61 -9.44
C THR A 165 6.68 6.62 -10.37
N TYR A 166 6.65 5.32 -10.00
CA TYR A 166 5.95 4.28 -10.76
C TYR A 166 4.45 4.61 -10.90
N LEU A 167 3.79 4.99 -9.81
CA LEU A 167 2.36 5.33 -9.82
C LEU A 167 2.08 6.62 -10.62
N GLU A 168 3.01 7.57 -10.61
CA GLU A 168 2.90 8.78 -11.43
C GLU A 168 2.94 8.44 -12.92
N SER A 169 3.87 7.61 -13.37
CA SER A 169 3.96 7.12 -14.74
C SER A 169 2.72 6.32 -15.13
N LEU A 170 2.32 5.35 -14.30
CA LEU A 170 1.14 4.52 -14.54
C LEU A 170 -0.14 5.37 -14.65
N ARG A 171 -0.25 6.45 -13.87
CA ARG A 171 -1.39 7.38 -13.95
C ARG A 171 -1.50 8.06 -15.31
N LEU A 172 -0.37 8.41 -15.92
CA LEU A 172 -0.34 8.98 -17.27
C LEU A 172 -0.72 7.95 -18.33
N GLU A 173 -0.19 6.72 -18.21
CA GLU A 173 -0.50 5.61 -19.11
C GLU A 173 -1.97 5.19 -19.05
N MET A 174 -2.60 5.26 -17.88
CA MET A 174 -4.02 4.90 -17.71
C MET A 174 -5.00 6.04 -18.02
N ARG A 175 -4.53 7.22 -18.41
CA ARG A 175 -5.38 8.41 -18.60
C ARG A 175 -6.56 8.21 -19.54
N SER A 176 -6.38 7.46 -20.64
CA SER A 176 -7.42 7.19 -21.64
C SER A 176 -8.23 5.91 -21.40
N SER A 177 -7.89 5.14 -20.34
CA SER A 177 -8.47 3.83 -20.09
C SER A 177 -9.71 3.84 -19.19
N GLY A 178 -10.14 5.01 -18.68
CA GLY A 178 -11.16 5.09 -17.64
C GLY A 178 -10.74 4.65 -16.26
N ILE A 179 -9.48 4.17 -16.09
CA ILE A 179 -8.91 3.73 -14.81
C ILE A 179 -8.18 4.90 -14.13
N LYS A 180 -8.53 5.21 -12.90
CA LYS A 180 -7.82 6.22 -12.09
C LYS A 180 -6.72 5.56 -11.29
N VAL A 181 -5.51 6.13 -11.33
CA VAL A 181 -4.38 5.69 -10.49
C VAL A 181 -4.15 6.70 -9.38
N LEU A 182 -4.11 6.20 -8.14
CA LEU A 182 -4.02 7.01 -6.93
C LEU A 182 -2.79 6.61 -6.11
N THR A 183 -2.07 7.60 -5.63
CA THR A 183 -0.95 7.44 -4.70
C THR A 183 -1.37 7.97 -3.33
N ILE A 184 -1.39 7.11 -2.33
CA ILE A 184 -1.57 7.51 -0.93
C ILE A 184 -0.21 7.37 -0.24
N ALA A 185 0.29 8.46 0.33
CA ALA A 185 1.55 8.48 1.09
C ALA A 185 1.24 8.68 2.59
N PRO A 186 1.11 7.58 3.37
CA PRO A 186 0.91 7.68 4.80
C PRO A 186 2.09 8.32 5.52
N GLY A 187 1.78 9.09 6.58
CA GLY A 187 2.70 9.36 7.67
C GLY A 187 2.77 8.19 8.65
N TYR A 188 2.79 8.49 9.94
CA TYR A 188 2.79 7.44 10.96
C TYR A 188 1.37 6.94 11.24
N ILE A 189 1.20 5.61 11.08
CA ILE A 189 -0.05 4.90 11.42
C ILE A 189 0.31 3.84 12.46
N ALA A 190 -0.49 3.71 13.53
CA ALA A 190 -0.30 2.75 14.61
C ALA A 190 -0.53 1.31 14.12
N THR A 191 0.52 0.66 13.66
CA THR A 191 0.51 -0.68 13.08
C THR A 191 1.64 -1.52 13.66
N PRO A 192 1.63 -2.86 13.52
CA PRO A 192 2.77 -3.67 13.93
C PRO A 192 4.11 -3.23 13.31
N MET A 193 4.09 -2.69 12.09
CA MET A 193 5.27 -2.17 11.40
C MET A 193 5.88 -0.93 12.09
N THR A 194 5.06 -0.10 12.73
CA THR A 194 5.50 1.13 13.39
C THR A 194 5.67 0.98 14.89
N ALA A 195 5.07 -0.05 15.50
CA ALA A 195 5.15 -0.31 16.94
C ALA A 195 6.59 -0.57 17.46
N ILE A 196 7.48 -1.02 16.56
CA ILE A 196 8.90 -1.27 16.87
C ILE A 196 9.78 -0.02 16.80
N ASN A 197 9.25 1.12 16.35
CA ASN A 197 10.04 2.33 16.19
C ASN A 197 10.38 2.92 17.58
N PRO A 198 11.67 3.18 17.91
CA PRO A 198 12.08 3.70 19.21
C PRO A 198 11.97 5.23 19.33
N TYR A 199 11.40 5.90 18.33
CA TYR A 199 11.36 7.36 18.21
C TYR A 199 9.94 7.91 18.18
N ARG A 200 9.83 9.22 18.44
CA ARG A 200 8.54 9.91 18.38
C ARG A 200 7.96 9.89 16.96
N MET A 201 6.67 9.62 16.88
CA MET A 201 5.91 9.58 15.64
C MET A 201 4.87 10.71 15.65
N PRO A 202 5.23 11.92 15.15
CA PRO A 202 4.31 13.04 15.15
C PRO A 202 3.09 12.74 14.26
N PHE A 203 1.94 13.23 14.68
CA PHE A 203 0.66 13.05 13.97
C PHE A 203 0.28 11.59 13.73
N LEU A 204 0.61 10.70 14.68
CA LEU A 204 0.25 9.29 14.64
C LEU A 204 -1.27 9.13 14.54
N LEU A 205 -1.73 8.40 13.53
CA LEU A 205 -3.14 8.03 13.35
C LEU A 205 -3.39 6.58 13.75
N GLN A 206 -4.60 6.32 14.24
CA GLN A 206 -5.08 4.94 14.41
C GLN A 206 -5.45 4.33 13.05
N PRO A 207 -5.32 3.00 12.87
CA PRO A 207 -5.56 2.34 11.58
C PRO A 207 -6.96 2.60 11.02
N ASP A 208 -7.99 2.58 11.86
CA ASP A 208 -9.38 2.77 11.42
C ASP A 208 -9.62 4.20 10.95
N GLU A 209 -9.04 5.19 11.63
CA GLU A 209 -9.10 6.59 11.19
C GLU A 209 -8.35 6.79 9.88
N ALA A 210 -7.18 6.16 9.74
CA ALA A 210 -6.41 6.21 8.49
C ALA A 210 -7.22 5.57 7.35
N ALA A 211 -7.82 4.40 7.56
CA ALA A 211 -8.64 3.71 6.57
C ALA A 211 -9.82 4.58 6.10
N LEU A 212 -10.52 5.25 7.01
CA LEU A 212 -11.61 6.17 6.67
C LEU A 212 -11.11 7.34 5.79
N ARG A 213 -9.95 7.94 6.14
CA ARG A 213 -9.36 9.04 5.35
C ARG A 213 -8.88 8.55 3.98
N PHE A 214 -8.32 7.35 3.90
CA PHE A 214 -7.89 6.73 2.64
C PHE A 214 -9.09 6.44 1.74
N ALA A 215 -10.13 5.81 2.28
CA ALA A 215 -11.35 5.52 1.53
C ALA A 215 -11.98 6.81 0.93
N ARG A 216 -12.05 7.89 1.71
CA ARG A 216 -12.51 9.20 1.21
C ARG A 216 -11.63 9.76 0.09
N ALA A 217 -10.31 9.61 0.18
CA ALA A 217 -9.39 10.04 -0.87
C ALA A 217 -9.55 9.20 -2.14
N ILE A 218 -9.76 7.88 -1.98
CA ILE A 218 -10.03 6.93 -3.07
C ILE A 218 -11.35 7.28 -3.75
N GLU A 219 -12.41 7.51 -2.99
CA GLU A 219 -13.73 7.88 -3.50
C GLU A 219 -13.68 9.18 -4.33
N ARG A 220 -12.98 10.20 -3.82
CA ARG A 220 -12.78 11.48 -4.52
C ARG A 220 -11.88 11.34 -5.76
N GLY A 221 -11.14 10.26 -5.90
CA GLY A 221 -10.20 10.06 -7.00
C GLY A 221 -8.96 10.97 -6.91
N CYS A 222 -8.49 11.27 -5.69
CA CYS A 222 -7.30 12.10 -5.47
C CYS A 222 -6.05 11.40 -6.02
N SER A 223 -5.44 11.94 -7.08
CA SER A 223 -4.28 11.32 -7.75
C SER A 223 -3.06 11.17 -6.84
N TYR A 224 -2.82 12.11 -5.92
CA TYR A 224 -1.78 12.04 -4.90
C TYR A 224 -2.26 12.68 -3.60
N THR A 225 -2.09 12.00 -2.48
CA THR A 225 -2.43 12.54 -1.17
C THR A 225 -1.48 12.06 -0.07
N VAL A 226 -1.19 12.93 0.88
CA VAL A 226 -0.45 12.59 2.11
C VAL A 226 -1.43 12.62 3.29
N ILE A 227 -1.45 11.55 4.06
CA ILE A 227 -2.36 11.40 5.20
C ILE A 227 -1.57 11.00 6.44
N PRO A 228 -1.60 11.81 7.51
CA PRO A 228 -2.32 13.09 7.64
C PRO A 228 -1.65 14.24 6.87
N TRP A 229 -2.41 15.25 6.51
CA TRP A 229 -1.95 16.38 5.67
C TRP A 229 -0.77 17.15 6.27
N GLN A 230 -0.68 17.22 7.60
CA GLN A 230 0.43 17.85 8.32
C GLN A 230 1.79 17.21 7.94
N MET A 231 1.81 15.88 7.80
CA MET A 231 3.00 15.17 7.32
C MET A 231 3.36 15.53 5.87
N GLY A 232 2.36 15.92 5.07
CA GLY A 232 2.59 16.42 3.71
C GLY A 232 3.32 17.76 3.70
N VAL A 233 2.97 18.65 4.61
CA VAL A 233 3.68 19.93 4.79
C VAL A 233 5.12 19.68 5.23
N VAL A 234 5.31 18.85 6.28
CA VAL A 234 6.65 18.49 6.76
C VAL A 234 7.50 17.87 5.65
N ALA A 235 6.95 16.93 4.90
CA ALA A 235 7.67 16.25 3.83
C ALA A 235 8.06 17.21 2.69
N LYS A 236 7.18 18.13 2.30
CA LYS A 236 7.50 19.18 1.31
C LYS A 236 8.61 20.11 1.79
N LEU A 237 8.54 20.56 3.05
CA LEU A 237 9.60 21.38 3.64
C LEU A 237 10.94 20.63 3.65
N LEU A 238 10.95 19.38 4.09
CA LEU A 238 12.16 18.55 4.07
C LEU A 238 12.70 18.36 2.64
N ARG A 239 11.84 18.25 1.64
CA ARG A 239 12.26 18.06 0.24
C ARG A 239 13.00 19.25 -0.33
N VAL A 240 12.63 20.48 0.04
CA VAL A 240 13.26 21.70 -0.45
C VAL A 240 14.47 22.14 0.36
N LEU A 241 14.75 21.52 1.52
CA LEU A 241 15.94 21.82 2.29
C LEU A 241 17.22 21.51 1.47
N PRO A 242 18.21 22.39 1.43
CA PRO A 242 19.51 22.06 0.86
C PRO A 242 20.19 20.95 1.68
N ASN A 243 21.01 20.12 1.00
CA ASN A 243 21.59 18.92 1.64
C ASN A 243 22.38 19.25 2.90
N TRP A 244 23.22 20.30 2.90
CA TRP A 244 24.02 20.65 4.07
C TRP A 244 23.18 20.93 5.33
N LEU A 245 21.98 21.50 5.18
CA LEU A 245 21.09 21.76 6.30
C LEU A 245 20.34 20.48 6.71
N TYR A 246 19.88 19.71 5.74
CA TYR A 246 19.24 18.42 5.98
C TYR A 246 20.18 17.46 6.72
N ASP A 247 21.41 17.32 6.25
CA ASP A 247 22.44 16.45 6.84
C ASP A 247 22.73 16.85 8.30
N ARG A 248 22.84 18.14 8.57
CA ARG A 248 23.04 18.66 9.94
C ARG A 248 21.87 18.34 10.87
N LEU A 249 20.64 18.45 10.39
CA LEU A 249 19.42 18.17 11.16
C LEU A 249 19.25 16.67 11.44
N PHE A 250 19.66 15.80 10.51
CA PHE A 250 19.43 14.37 10.56
C PHE A 250 20.69 13.55 10.90
N ALA A 251 21.84 14.17 11.11
CA ALA A 251 23.09 13.47 11.45
C ALA A 251 22.94 12.48 12.61
N ASN A 252 22.16 12.85 13.62
CA ASN A 252 21.91 12.05 14.82
C ASN A 252 20.48 11.50 14.89
N ALA A 253 19.78 11.42 13.73
CA ALA A 253 18.42 10.90 13.72
C ALA A 253 18.40 9.42 14.15
N PRO A 254 17.44 9.00 14.96
CA PRO A 254 17.32 7.61 15.38
C PRO A 254 17.07 6.70 14.18
N ARG A 255 17.78 5.60 14.13
CA ARG A 255 17.69 4.62 13.04
C ARG A 255 16.57 3.61 13.32
N LYS A 256 15.99 3.09 12.24
CA LYS A 256 15.00 2.04 12.33
C LYS A 256 15.66 0.71 12.72
N PRO A 257 15.03 -0.12 13.59
CA PRO A 257 15.54 -1.46 13.92
C PRO A 257 15.58 -2.38 12.69
N LYS A 258 16.56 -3.29 12.65
CA LYS A 258 16.60 -4.42 11.70
C LYS A 258 15.59 -5.47 12.15
N VAL A 259 14.67 -5.90 11.28
CA VAL A 259 13.58 -6.85 11.61
C VAL A 259 13.29 -7.87 10.50
N LEU A 260 14.03 -7.82 9.41
CA LEU A 260 14.01 -8.78 8.29
C LEU A 260 15.32 -9.51 8.21
#